data_cadd331cc5f706ef6b416ca46e87f827
#
_entry.id   cadd331cc5f706ef6b416ca46e87f827
#
_cell.length_a   1.000
_cell.length_b   1.000
_cell.length_c   1.000
_cell.angle_alpha   90.00
_cell.angle_beta   90.00
_cell.angle_gamma   90.00
#
_symmetry.space_group_name_H-M   'P 1'
#
loop_
_entity.id
_entity.type
_entity.pdbx_description
1 polymer ?
#
loop_
_entity_poly.entity_id
_entity_poly.type
_entity_poly.pdbx_seq_one_letter_code
_entity_poly.pdbx_strand_id
1 'polypeptide(L)'
;MSDFKHIPKYPVQTLGKALDILNYIKDNPSSEGISLTEISSALKIGKSGVHRLLDTLMAYDFVEKINGISPAYRLGWGLFNAGNAVPKQHTLNGANYVPVIEKLCNTFLETTNLGILNNYEAIIICKMEPAARMLRTNTQVGEREPMYATALGKLFMSDLPENEFENYFERTTLTKIP
;
A
#
# COMPACT_ATOMS: atom_id res chain seq x y z
N MET A 1 -3.77 2.96 -12.95
CA MET A 1 -2.80 1.87 -12.69
C MET A 1 -1.54 2.24 -13.44
N SER A 2 -0.38 2.29 -12.79
CA SER A 2 0.86 2.68 -13.50
C SER A 2 1.28 1.56 -14.45
N ASP A 3 1.56 1.92 -15.70
CA ASP A 3 2.05 0.99 -16.73
C ASP A 3 3.50 0.52 -16.48
N PHE A 4 4.07 0.88 -15.32
CA PHE A 4 5.43 0.53 -14.90
C PHE A 4 5.51 -0.75 -14.07
N LYS A 5 4.37 -1.37 -13.77
CA LYS A 5 4.34 -2.60 -12.99
C LYS A 5 4.91 -3.76 -13.82
N HIS A 6 5.82 -4.53 -13.22
CA HIS A 6 6.34 -5.74 -13.85
C HIS A 6 5.21 -6.71 -14.20
N ILE A 7 5.14 -7.11 -15.47
CA ILE A 7 4.19 -8.12 -15.94
C ILE A 7 4.95 -9.44 -16.12
N PRO A 8 4.63 -10.48 -15.33
CA PRO A 8 5.33 -11.76 -15.45
C PRO A 8 4.99 -12.44 -16.77
N LYS A 9 6.01 -13.01 -17.44
CA LYS A 9 5.84 -13.77 -18.69
C LYS A 9 4.97 -15.04 -18.49
N TYR A 10 5.07 -15.65 -17.31
CA TYR A 10 4.33 -16.86 -16.94
C TYR A 10 3.69 -16.69 -15.56
N PRO A 11 2.54 -16.02 -15.46
CA PRO A 11 1.90 -15.76 -14.17
C PRO A 11 1.33 -17.06 -13.56
N VAL A 12 1.58 -17.25 -12.25
CA VAL A 12 0.95 -18.31 -11.47
C VAL A 12 -0.44 -17.81 -11.03
N GLN A 13 -1.47 -18.23 -11.74
CA GLN A 13 -2.84 -17.73 -11.55
C GLN A 13 -3.36 -17.90 -10.11
N THR A 14 -3.05 -19.04 -9.49
CA THR A 14 -3.49 -19.32 -8.11
C THR A 14 -2.88 -18.35 -7.12
N LEU A 15 -1.58 -18.03 -7.28
CA LEU A 15 -0.90 -17.00 -6.46
C LEU A 15 -1.51 -15.63 -6.72
N GLY A 16 -1.76 -15.28 -7.98
CA GLY A 16 -2.42 -14.02 -8.32
C GLY A 16 -3.75 -13.85 -7.59
N LYS A 17 -4.61 -14.87 -7.64
CA LYS A 17 -5.90 -14.87 -6.93
C LYS A 17 -5.75 -14.72 -5.41
N ALA A 18 -4.73 -15.33 -4.80
CA ALA A 18 -4.47 -15.16 -3.38
C ALA A 18 -4.07 -13.71 -3.04
N LEU A 19 -3.22 -13.09 -3.87
CA LEU A 19 -2.85 -11.69 -3.73
C LEU A 19 -4.03 -10.74 -3.97
N ASP A 20 -4.92 -11.06 -4.91
CA ASP A 20 -6.15 -10.30 -5.14
C ASP A 20 -7.08 -10.32 -3.91
N ILE A 21 -7.18 -11.46 -3.21
CA ILE A 21 -7.92 -11.57 -1.94
C ILE A 21 -7.30 -10.64 -0.88
N LEU A 22 -5.98 -10.67 -0.71
CA LEU A 22 -5.31 -9.79 0.27
C LEU A 22 -5.53 -8.30 -0.06
N ASN A 23 -5.41 -7.92 -1.33
CA ASN A 23 -5.67 -6.56 -1.77
C ASN A 23 -7.13 -6.16 -1.54
N TYR A 24 -8.08 -7.05 -1.85
CA TYR A 24 -9.49 -6.78 -1.63
C TYR A 24 -9.80 -6.52 -0.14
N ILE A 25 -9.28 -7.36 0.76
CA ILE A 25 -9.44 -7.17 2.20
C ILE A 25 -8.80 -5.86 2.67
N LYS A 26 -7.60 -5.53 2.16
CA LYS A 26 -6.89 -4.27 2.47
C LYS A 26 -7.70 -3.03 2.06
N ASP A 27 -8.28 -3.07 0.84
CA ASP A 27 -8.96 -1.91 0.26
C ASP A 27 -10.40 -1.73 0.80
N ASN A 28 -10.91 -2.73 1.52
CA ASN A 28 -12.24 -2.70 2.16
C ASN A 28 -12.12 -2.96 3.68
N PRO A 29 -11.48 -2.06 4.44
CA PRO A 29 -11.26 -2.28 5.86
C PRO A 29 -12.58 -2.31 6.63
N SER A 30 -12.78 -3.37 7.42
CA SER A 30 -13.94 -3.56 8.30
C SER A 30 -13.49 -4.15 9.62
N SER A 31 -13.99 -3.60 10.73
CA SER A 31 -13.76 -4.15 12.08
C SER A 31 -14.39 -5.54 12.24
N GLU A 32 -15.48 -5.80 11.53
CA GLU A 32 -16.18 -7.09 11.54
C GLU A 32 -15.57 -8.11 10.56
N GLY A 33 -14.63 -7.66 9.72
CA GLY A 33 -14.04 -8.45 8.64
C GLY A 33 -14.95 -8.56 7.43
N ILE A 34 -14.52 -9.31 6.42
CA ILE A 34 -15.21 -9.49 5.13
C ILE A 34 -15.60 -10.95 4.99
N SER A 35 -16.85 -11.21 4.59
CA SER A 35 -17.34 -12.59 4.42
C SER A 35 -16.75 -13.28 3.19
N LEU A 36 -16.64 -14.61 3.24
CA LEU A 36 -16.23 -15.42 2.10
C LEU A 36 -17.11 -15.18 0.86
N THR A 37 -18.42 -15.00 1.08
CA THR A 37 -19.37 -14.77 0.00
C THR A 37 -19.12 -13.45 -0.70
N GLU A 38 -18.82 -12.41 0.06
CA GLU A 38 -18.49 -11.08 -0.46
C GLU A 38 -17.19 -11.11 -1.28
N ILE A 39 -16.11 -11.72 -0.76
CA ILE A 39 -14.85 -11.92 -1.49
C ILE A 39 -15.10 -12.69 -2.79
N SER A 40 -15.87 -13.79 -2.73
CA SER A 40 -16.21 -14.63 -3.88
C SER A 40 -16.93 -13.83 -4.97
N SER A 41 -17.91 -13.02 -4.58
CA SER A 41 -18.70 -12.20 -5.51
C SER A 41 -17.88 -11.09 -6.15
N ALA A 42 -17.10 -10.36 -5.34
CA ALA A 42 -16.29 -9.22 -5.78
C ALA A 42 -15.19 -9.65 -6.76
N LEU A 43 -14.47 -10.72 -6.44
CA LEU A 43 -13.35 -11.22 -7.24
C LEU A 43 -13.77 -12.24 -8.33
N LYS A 44 -15.05 -12.61 -8.39
CA LYS A 44 -15.57 -13.63 -9.33
C LYS A 44 -14.83 -14.96 -9.23
N ILE A 45 -14.44 -15.35 -8.01
CA ILE A 45 -13.81 -16.64 -7.71
C ILE A 45 -14.85 -17.53 -7.02
N GLY A 46 -14.99 -18.77 -7.45
CA GLY A 46 -15.93 -19.70 -6.82
C GLY A 46 -15.66 -19.90 -5.33
N LYS A 47 -16.71 -20.04 -4.51
CA LYS A 47 -16.64 -20.13 -3.04
C LYS A 47 -15.63 -21.18 -2.54
N SER A 48 -15.59 -22.35 -3.16
CA SER A 48 -14.62 -23.40 -2.82
C SER A 48 -13.17 -22.98 -3.08
N GLY A 49 -12.94 -22.23 -4.15
CA GLY A 49 -11.63 -21.65 -4.47
C GLY A 49 -11.20 -20.61 -3.44
N VAL A 50 -12.11 -19.67 -3.11
CA VAL A 50 -11.85 -18.64 -2.06
C VAL A 50 -11.55 -19.33 -0.72
N HIS A 51 -12.33 -20.34 -0.33
CA HIS A 51 -12.11 -21.06 0.92
C HIS A 51 -10.71 -21.68 0.99
N ARG A 52 -10.27 -22.37 -0.05
CA ARG A 52 -8.92 -22.98 -0.10
C ARG A 52 -7.81 -21.94 -0.06
N LEU A 53 -7.99 -20.80 -0.73
CA LEU A 53 -7.02 -19.70 -0.71
C LEU A 53 -6.94 -19.05 0.67
N LEU A 54 -8.08 -18.77 1.29
CA LEU A 54 -8.14 -18.22 2.64
C LEU A 54 -7.52 -19.18 3.67
N ASP A 55 -7.80 -20.48 3.56
CA ASP A 55 -7.21 -21.51 4.44
C ASP A 55 -5.68 -21.51 4.32
N THR A 56 -5.17 -21.44 3.10
CA THR A 56 -3.72 -21.32 2.87
C THR A 56 -3.16 -20.02 3.44
N LEU A 57 -3.82 -18.88 3.20
CA LEU A 57 -3.37 -17.58 3.72
C LEU A 57 -3.38 -17.53 5.26
N MET A 58 -4.35 -18.21 5.90
CA MET A 58 -4.38 -18.38 7.36
C MET A 58 -3.22 -19.21 7.88
N ALA A 59 -2.82 -20.27 7.17
CA ALA A 59 -1.66 -21.09 7.55
C ALA A 59 -0.34 -20.30 7.57
N TYR A 60 -0.26 -19.20 6.80
CA TYR A 60 0.87 -18.26 6.79
C TYR A 60 0.64 -17.02 7.66
N ASP A 61 -0.43 -16.97 8.43
CA ASP A 61 -0.81 -15.82 9.27
C ASP A 61 -1.02 -14.50 8.46
N PHE A 62 -1.32 -14.63 7.16
CA PHE A 62 -1.59 -13.47 6.28
C PHE A 62 -3.06 -13.03 6.33
N VAL A 63 -3.94 -13.93 6.74
CA VAL A 63 -5.36 -13.68 6.99
C VAL A 63 -5.72 -14.33 8.31
N GLU A 64 -6.58 -13.71 9.08
CA GLU A 64 -7.20 -14.29 10.25
C GLU A 64 -8.71 -14.37 10.09
N LYS A 65 -9.30 -15.42 10.67
CA LYS A 65 -10.73 -15.65 10.69
C LYS A 65 -11.33 -15.09 11.96
N ILE A 66 -12.35 -14.27 11.82
CA ILE A 66 -13.14 -13.76 12.93
C ILE A 66 -14.35 -14.69 13.09
N ASN A 67 -14.48 -15.27 14.28
CA ASN A 67 -15.62 -16.11 14.61
C ASN A 67 -16.76 -15.24 15.13
N GLY A 68 -17.91 -15.32 14.48
CA GLY A 68 -19.15 -14.60 14.82
C GLY A 68 -20.35 -15.39 14.32
N ILE A 69 -21.50 -14.71 14.18
CA ILE A 69 -22.71 -15.29 13.60
C ILE A 69 -22.43 -15.84 12.18
N SER A 70 -21.58 -15.14 11.43
CA SER A 70 -21.06 -15.60 10.15
C SER A 70 -19.53 -15.45 10.15
N PRO A 71 -18.77 -16.44 9.65
CA PRO A 71 -17.32 -16.33 9.53
C PRO A 71 -16.92 -15.15 8.62
N ALA A 72 -16.05 -14.30 9.13
CA ALA A 72 -15.45 -13.20 8.39
C ALA A 72 -13.93 -13.26 8.44
N TYR A 73 -13.27 -12.55 7.54
CA TYR A 73 -11.83 -12.58 7.34
C TYR A 73 -11.27 -11.18 7.34
N ARG A 74 -10.10 -11.00 7.93
CA ARG A 74 -9.31 -9.76 7.89
C ARG A 74 -7.83 -10.05 7.70
N LEU A 75 -7.02 -9.03 7.46
CA LEU A 75 -5.57 -9.21 7.34
C LEU A 75 -4.99 -9.70 8.65
N GLY A 76 -4.07 -10.66 8.56
CA GLY A 76 -3.35 -11.25 9.69
C GLY A 76 -2.02 -10.55 9.99
N TRP A 77 -1.49 -10.79 11.18
CA TRP A 77 -0.26 -10.17 11.67
C TRP A 77 1.00 -10.60 10.93
N GLY A 78 0.98 -11.73 10.21
CA GLY A 78 2.08 -12.17 9.36
C GLY A 78 2.43 -11.16 8.28
N LEU A 79 1.44 -10.43 7.72
CA LEU A 79 1.68 -9.35 6.76
C LEU A 79 2.38 -8.16 7.40
N PHE A 80 2.00 -7.79 8.62
CA PHE A 80 2.67 -6.72 9.37
C PHE A 80 4.12 -7.07 9.67
N ASN A 81 4.37 -8.31 10.11
CA ASN A 81 5.71 -8.80 10.36
C ASN A 81 6.59 -8.78 9.09
N ALA A 82 6.07 -9.30 7.98
CA ALA A 82 6.76 -9.25 6.69
C ALA A 82 7.02 -7.81 6.24
N GLY A 83 6.03 -6.92 6.34
CA GLY A 83 6.15 -5.52 5.99
C GLY A 83 7.21 -4.77 6.80
N ASN A 84 7.32 -5.05 8.10
CA ASN A 84 8.34 -4.45 8.97
C ASN A 84 9.78 -4.84 8.63
N ALA A 85 9.99 -5.92 7.90
CA ALA A 85 11.32 -6.31 7.43
C ALA A 85 11.78 -5.47 6.22
N VAL A 86 10.85 -4.94 5.42
CA VAL A 86 11.16 -4.22 4.17
C VAL A 86 12.07 -3.01 4.39
N PRO A 87 11.78 -2.07 5.32
CA PRO A 87 12.67 -0.91 5.51
C PRO A 87 14.10 -1.32 5.91
N LYS A 88 14.23 -2.37 6.72
CA LYS A 88 15.55 -2.86 7.15
C LYS A 88 16.36 -3.44 5.98
N GLN A 89 15.71 -4.14 5.06
CA GLN A 89 16.34 -4.68 3.85
C GLN A 89 16.77 -3.58 2.86
N HIS A 90 16.11 -2.44 2.90
CA HIS A 90 16.43 -1.26 2.08
C HIS A 90 17.30 -0.22 2.81
N THR A 91 18.00 -0.62 3.88
CA THR A 91 18.86 0.26 4.69
C THR A 91 18.16 1.51 5.27
N LEU A 92 16.84 1.49 5.31
CA LEU A 92 16.03 2.56 5.90
C LEU A 92 15.94 2.35 7.42
N ASN A 93 16.82 3.03 8.16
CA ASN A 93 16.80 2.97 9.61
C ASN A 93 15.98 4.11 10.19
N GLY A 94 14.88 3.79 10.88
CA GLY A 94 14.02 4.77 11.55
C GLY A 94 14.78 5.69 12.50
N ALA A 95 15.82 5.21 13.18
CA ALA A 95 16.65 6.03 14.05
C ALA A 95 17.31 7.22 13.30
N ASN A 96 17.55 7.09 12.00
CA ASN A 96 18.20 8.13 11.21
C ASN A 96 17.18 9.17 10.68
N TYR A 97 16.01 8.76 10.23
CA TYR A 97 15.07 9.67 9.57
C TYR A 97 13.97 10.20 10.50
N VAL A 98 13.54 9.44 11.52
CA VAL A 98 12.47 9.86 12.42
C VAL A 98 12.77 11.20 13.09
N PRO A 99 13.96 11.46 13.68
CA PRO A 99 14.27 12.75 14.29
C PRO A 99 14.24 13.92 13.31
N VAL A 100 14.60 13.67 12.04
CA VAL A 100 14.59 14.71 10.99
C VAL A 100 13.13 15.06 10.64
N ILE A 101 12.28 14.06 10.43
CA ILE A 101 10.88 14.26 10.11
C ILE A 101 10.14 14.94 11.27
N GLU A 102 10.42 14.54 12.50
CA GLU A 102 9.88 15.17 13.71
C GLU A 102 10.28 16.63 13.83
N LYS A 103 11.55 16.93 13.62
CA LYS A 103 12.05 18.31 13.61
C LYS A 103 11.34 19.17 12.56
N LEU A 104 11.19 18.66 11.34
CA LEU A 104 10.49 19.37 10.27
C LEU A 104 9.02 19.60 10.62
N CYS A 105 8.33 18.57 11.09
CA CYS A 105 6.93 18.64 11.51
C CYS A 105 6.73 19.72 12.60
N ASN A 106 7.59 19.72 13.62
CA ASN A 106 7.51 20.67 14.73
C ASN A 106 7.94 22.09 14.34
N THR A 107 8.86 22.24 13.38
CA THR A 107 9.34 23.56 12.93
C THR A 107 8.29 24.26 12.07
N PHE A 108 7.67 23.54 11.17
CA PHE A 108 6.71 24.11 10.20
C PHE A 108 5.27 23.99 10.64
N LEU A 109 4.99 23.22 11.70
CA LEU A 109 3.63 22.89 12.16
C LEU A 109 2.76 22.31 11.05
N GLU A 110 3.38 21.54 10.16
CA GLU A 110 2.76 20.91 8.99
C GLU A 110 2.96 19.39 9.01
N THR A 111 1.99 18.66 8.41
CA THR A 111 2.16 17.23 8.17
C THR A 111 3.40 17.00 7.32
N THR A 112 4.30 16.17 7.82
CA THR A 112 5.55 15.82 7.13
C THR A 112 5.54 14.36 6.77
N ASN A 113 5.71 14.07 5.48
CA ASN A 113 5.76 12.72 4.94
C ASN A 113 7.19 12.39 4.48
N LEU A 114 7.64 11.17 4.78
CA LEU A 114 8.79 10.56 4.15
C LEU A 114 8.31 9.50 3.18
N GLY A 115 8.77 9.55 1.96
CA GLY A 115 8.46 8.54 0.96
C GLY A 115 9.69 8.03 0.25
N ILE A 116 9.50 6.95 -0.48
CA ILE A 116 10.46 6.35 -1.40
C ILE A 116 9.86 6.31 -2.80
N LEU A 117 10.72 6.37 -3.81
CA LEU A 117 10.32 6.13 -5.19
C LEU A 117 10.37 4.63 -5.48
N ASN A 118 9.26 4.07 -5.94
CA ASN A 118 9.18 2.68 -6.37
C ASN A 118 8.27 2.55 -7.59
N ASN A 119 8.84 2.11 -8.71
CA ASN A 119 8.11 1.95 -9.98
C ASN A 119 7.33 3.22 -10.39
N TYR A 120 7.97 4.38 -10.32
CA TYR A 120 7.39 5.69 -10.65
C TYR A 120 6.13 6.05 -9.84
N GLU A 121 6.03 5.53 -8.63
CA GLU A 121 5.05 5.93 -7.61
C GLU A 121 5.79 6.30 -6.32
N ALA A 122 5.33 7.34 -5.65
CA ALA A 122 5.80 7.68 -4.32
C ALA A 122 5.09 6.78 -3.29
N ILE A 123 5.84 6.08 -2.46
CA ILE A 123 5.30 5.29 -1.35
C ILE A 123 5.60 6.01 -0.05
N ILE A 124 4.58 6.34 0.72
CA ILE A 124 4.74 6.94 2.04
C ILE A 124 5.22 5.88 3.03
N ILE A 125 6.39 6.08 3.64
CA ILE A 125 6.97 5.14 4.62
C ILE A 125 6.99 5.67 6.05
N CYS A 126 6.83 6.98 6.21
CA CYS A 126 6.66 7.62 7.51
C CYS A 126 5.80 8.87 7.36
N LYS A 127 4.93 9.12 8.34
CA LYS A 127 4.08 10.31 8.41
C LYS A 127 4.13 10.83 9.84
N MET A 128 4.31 12.15 10.00
CA MET A 128 4.15 12.85 11.26
C MET A 128 3.18 14.01 11.11
N GLU A 129 2.29 14.14 12.08
CA GLU A 129 1.28 15.19 12.14
C GLU A 129 1.52 16.07 13.38
N PRO A 130 1.45 17.39 13.24
CA PRO A 130 1.57 18.29 14.40
C PRO A 130 0.33 18.15 15.30
N ALA A 131 0.54 18.11 16.61
CA ALA A 131 -0.52 17.90 17.59
C ALA A 131 -1.63 18.98 17.56
N ALA A 132 -1.31 20.20 17.11
CA ALA A 132 -2.19 21.37 17.20
C ALA A 132 -3.05 21.63 15.94
N ARG A 133 -3.00 20.77 14.91
CA ARG A 133 -3.68 21.05 13.63
C ARG A 133 -5.03 20.36 13.50
N MET A 134 -6.05 21.13 13.10
CA MET A 134 -7.41 20.61 12.84
C MET A 134 -7.54 19.95 11.46
N LEU A 135 -6.77 20.41 10.45
CA LEU A 135 -6.76 19.84 9.11
C LEU A 135 -5.68 18.76 9.00
N ARG A 136 -6.12 17.52 8.79
CA ARG A 136 -5.23 16.37 8.58
C ARG A 136 -5.25 15.95 7.12
N THR A 137 -4.10 15.59 6.59
CA THR A 137 -4.03 14.96 5.28
C THR A 137 -4.55 13.52 5.39
N ASN A 138 -5.31 13.06 4.40
CA ASN A 138 -5.84 11.70 4.39
C ASN A 138 -4.79 10.63 3.98
N THR A 139 -3.57 11.06 3.67
CA THR A 139 -2.46 10.18 3.29
C THR A 139 -2.08 9.22 4.41
N GLN A 140 -1.85 7.97 4.07
CA GLN A 140 -1.48 6.92 5.02
C GLN A 140 -0.12 6.31 4.70
N VAL A 141 0.55 5.76 5.73
CA VAL A 141 1.77 4.97 5.54
C VAL A 141 1.45 3.72 4.74
N GLY A 142 2.26 3.44 3.71
CA GLY A 142 2.03 2.37 2.73
C GLY A 142 1.21 2.80 1.51
N GLU A 143 0.64 4.00 1.53
CA GLU A 143 -0.10 4.53 0.39
C GLU A 143 0.85 4.86 -0.76
N ARG A 144 0.36 4.65 -1.99
CA ARG A 144 1.05 4.95 -3.24
C ARG A 144 0.43 6.17 -3.88
N GLU A 145 1.24 7.14 -4.16
CA GLU A 145 0.84 8.40 -4.77
C GLU A 145 1.46 8.56 -6.16
N PRO A 146 0.68 9.03 -7.15
CA PRO A 146 1.23 9.32 -8.47
C PRO A 146 2.19 10.51 -8.39
N MET A 147 3.34 10.42 -9.08
CA MET A 147 4.38 11.45 -9.00
C MET A 147 3.89 12.82 -9.48
N TYR A 148 3.09 12.88 -10.53
CA TYR A 148 2.63 14.15 -11.10
C TYR A 148 1.73 14.97 -10.16
N ALA A 149 1.12 14.35 -9.16
CA ALA A 149 0.05 14.95 -8.38
C ALA A 149 0.48 15.50 -7.03
N THR A 150 1.59 15.03 -6.47
CA THR A 150 1.98 15.34 -5.10
C THR A 150 3.30 16.09 -5.02
N ALA A 151 3.53 16.82 -3.92
CA ALA A 151 4.79 17.52 -3.68
C ALA A 151 5.98 16.55 -3.64
N LEU A 152 5.79 15.41 -2.96
CA LEU A 152 6.81 14.35 -2.87
C LEU A 152 7.09 13.74 -4.26
N GLY A 153 6.04 13.47 -5.03
CA GLY A 153 6.20 12.98 -6.40
C GLY A 153 6.95 13.95 -7.31
N LYS A 154 6.69 15.25 -7.19
CA LYS A 154 7.41 16.28 -7.96
C LYS A 154 8.89 16.37 -7.56
N LEU A 155 9.22 16.17 -6.28
CA LEU A 155 10.61 16.08 -5.85
C LEU A 155 11.32 14.87 -6.50
N PHE A 156 10.67 13.70 -6.53
CA PHE A 156 11.24 12.55 -7.24
C PHE A 156 11.40 12.79 -8.73
N MET A 157 10.43 13.47 -9.37
CA MET A 157 10.53 13.79 -10.80
C MET A 157 11.70 14.74 -11.09
N SER A 158 12.04 15.66 -10.17
CA SER A 158 13.14 16.59 -10.37
C SER A 158 14.51 15.91 -10.36
N ASP A 159 14.62 14.70 -9.79
CA ASP A 159 15.84 13.91 -9.73
C ASP A 159 15.94 12.86 -10.86
N LEU A 160 14.87 12.71 -11.67
CA LEU A 160 14.89 11.78 -12.78
C LEU A 160 15.80 12.28 -13.93
N PRO A 161 16.55 11.40 -14.59
CA PRO A 161 17.13 11.69 -15.89
C PRO A 161 16.06 12.10 -16.90
N GLU A 162 16.39 13.00 -17.82
CA GLU A 162 15.45 13.57 -18.78
C GLU A 162 14.68 12.51 -19.58
N ASN A 163 15.36 11.48 -20.04
CA ASN A 163 14.76 10.35 -20.74
C ASN A 163 13.75 9.55 -19.89
N GLU A 164 13.99 9.43 -18.59
CA GLU A 164 13.05 8.77 -17.68
C GLU A 164 11.87 9.68 -17.35
N PHE A 165 12.09 10.98 -17.22
CA PHE A 165 11.04 11.97 -17.04
C PHE A 165 10.07 11.98 -18.22
N GLU A 166 10.57 12.02 -19.47
CA GLU A 166 9.74 11.94 -20.67
C GLU A 166 8.98 10.63 -20.75
N ASN A 167 9.64 9.49 -20.55
CA ASN A 167 9.04 8.15 -20.54
C ASN A 167 7.92 8.02 -19.47
N TYR A 168 8.06 8.69 -18.33
CA TYR A 168 7.02 8.73 -17.32
C TYR A 168 5.72 9.33 -17.87
N PHE A 169 5.78 10.47 -18.55
CA PHE A 169 4.58 11.15 -19.09
C PHE A 169 4.00 10.43 -20.31
N GLU A 170 4.81 9.81 -21.14
CA GLU A 170 4.33 9.00 -22.27
C GLU A 170 3.48 7.80 -21.80
N ARG A 171 3.80 7.25 -20.64
CA ARG A 171 3.16 6.05 -20.07
C ARG A 171 2.15 6.32 -18.96
N THR A 172 1.99 7.58 -18.58
CA THR A 172 1.11 7.97 -17.48
C THR A 172 -0.13 8.68 -17.99
N THR A 173 -1.31 8.13 -17.71
CA THR A 173 -2.57 8.85 -17.92
C THR A 173 -2.76 9.84 -16.79
N LEU A 174 -2.68 11.12 -17.09
CA LEU A 174 -2.95 12.19 -16.12
C LEU A 174 -4.44 12.25 -15.82
N THR A 175 -4.81 11.98 -14.59
CA THR A 175 -6.18 12.12 -14.11
C THR A 175 -6.29 13.29 -13.13
N LYS A 176 -7.42 13.97 -13.14
CA LYS A 176 -7.67 15.01 -12.12
C LYS A 176 -7.82 14.32 -10.76
N ILE A 177 -6.98 14.74 -9.84
CA ILE A 177 -7.06 14.28 -8.44
C ILE A 177 -7.99 15.22 -7.68
N PRO A 178 -8.93 14.69 -6.87
CA PRO A 178 -9.88 15.49 -6.11
C PRO A 178 -9.23 16.45 -5.15
#